data_e85014530165cbbad6355cb555a58004
#
_entry.id   e85014530165cbbad6355cb555a58004
#
_cell.length_a   1.000
_cell.length_b   1.000
_cell.length_c   1.000
_cell.angle_alpha   90.00
_cell.angle_beta   90.00
_cell.angle_gamma   90.00
#
_symmetry.space_group_name_H-M   'P 1'
#
loop_
_entity.id
_entity.type
_entity.pdbx_description
1 polymer ?
#
loop_
_entity_poly.entity_id
_entity_poly.type
_entity_poly.pdbx_seq_one_letter_code
_entity_poly.pdbx_strand_id
1 'polypeptide(L)'
;MKKQKSVIMVVAKYPTTFGHTSVINYLCKGLNELGYRTAIGAFSFDADPPFNIEKIKLNKRKLLTTGNSYLDFDLIHAHQARVLYYLLSVKPTKPVVFHYHGASNKIQETNFKIAMWRYKDKISKIISVSYAGINQMKQLVKDISAEVVYNGVDTKLFNQDLPAPYKKGTPQLLFVSGLRKYKK
;
A
#
# COMPACT_ATOMS: atom_id res chain seq x y z
N MET A 1 -20.72 0.48 -24.33
CA MET A 1 -20.51 0.53 -22.86
C MET A 1 -19.06 0.89 -22.58
N LYS A 2 -18.76 1.92 -21.74
CA LYS A 2 -17.36 2.18 -21.33
C LYS A 2 -16.85 1.02 -20.48
N LYS A 3 -15.67 0.48 -20.81
CA LYS A 3 -15.02 -0.60 -20.03
C LYS A 3 -14.81 -0.08 -18.60
N GLN A 4 -15.23 -0.85 -17.59
CA GLN A 4 -14.98 -0.53 -16.18
C GLN A 4 -13.47 -0.49 -15.93
N LYS A 5 -12.96 0.64 -15.40
CA LYS A 5 -11.55 0.77 -15.04
C LYS A 5 -11.21 -0.09 -13.83
N SER A 6 -9.99 -0.57 -13.77
CA SER A 6 -9.56 -1.56 -12.80
C SER A 6 -8.20 -1.26 -12.18
N VAL A 7 -8.07 -1.55 -10.87
CA VAL A 7 -6.87 -1.32 -10.07
C VAL A 7 -6.54 -2.56 -9.25
N ILE A 8 -5.29 -3.01 -9.29
CA ILE A 8 -4.79 -4.06 -8.39
C ILE A 8 -3.83 -3.49 -7.35
N MET A 9 -4.11 -3.71 -6.07
CA MET A 9 -3.20 -3.41 -4.95
C MET A 9 -2.22 -4.57 -4.78
N VAL A 10 -0.91 -4.30 -4.87
CA VAL A 10 0.11 -5.36 -4.85
C VAL A 10 0.95 -5.29 -3.59
N VAL A 11 1.00 -6.41 -2.87
CA VAL A 11 1.84 -6.65 -1.69
C VAL A 11 2.59 -7.97 -1.81
N ALA A 12 3.62 -8.16 -0.98
CA ALA A 12 4.35 -9.43 -1.00
C ALA A 12 3.57 -10.56 -0.29
N LYS A 13 2.88 -10.22 0.79
CA LYS A 13 2.07 -11.14 1.61
C LYS A 13 0.84 -10.40 2.12
N TYR A 14 -0.31 -11.06 2.16
CA TYR A 14 -1.54 -10.52 2.71
C TYR A 14 -2.08 -11.44 3.83
N PRO A 15 -2.52 -10.93 4.98
CA PRO A 15 -2.37 -9.54 5.41
C PRO A 15 -0.91 -9.16 5.60
N THR A 16 -0.61 -7.85 5.51
CA THR A 16 0.74 -7.34 5.76
C THR A 16 1.02 -7.28 7.26
N THR A 17 2.29 -7.33 7.64
CA THR A 17 2.70 -7.26 9.06
C THR A 17 2.57 -5.86 9.69
N PHE A 18 2.19 -4.85 8.90
CA PHE A 18 2.07 -3.43 9.30
C PHE A 18 0.69 -2.91 8.94
N GLY A 19 0.35 -1.69 9.38
CA GLY A 19 -0.94 -1.04 9.13
C GLY A 19 -1.38 -0.89 7.66
N HIS A 20 -0.55 -1.32 6.71
CA HIS A 20 -0.86 -1.29 5.27
C HIS A 20 -2.11 -2.10 4.91
N THR A 21 -2.42 -3.17 5.66
CA THR A 21 -3.60 -4.01 5.38
C THR A 21 -4.89 -3.19 5.43
N SER A 22 -5.08 -2.39 6.48
CA SER A 22 -6.26 -1.54 6.62
C SER A 22 -6.34 -0.51 5.50
N VAL A 23 -5.21 0.14 5.18
CA VAL A 23 -5.14 1.12 4.07
C VAL A 23 -5.56 0.49 2.75
N ILE A 24 -5.01 -0.68 2.42
CA ILE A 24 -5.32 -1.41 1.18
C ILE A 24 -6.79 -1.79 1.13
N ASN A 25 -7.34 -2.32 2.22
CA ASN A 25 -8.74 -2.75 2.28
C ASN A 25 -9.70 -1.58 2.07
N TYR A 26 -9.47 -0.46 2.75
CA TYR A 26 -10.32 0.73 2.61
C TYR A 26 -10.14 1.43 1.26
N LEU A 27 -8.94 1.42 0.68
CA LEU A 27 -8.74 1.88 -0.70
C LEU A 27 -9.52 1.04 -1.70
N CYS A 28 -9.47 -0.29 -1.60
CA CYS A 28 -10.26 -1.17 -2.46
C CYS A 28 -11.76 -0.94 -2.26
N LYS A 29 -12.24 -0.87 -1.00
CA LYS A 29 -13.63 -0.58 -0.68
C LYS A 29 -14.09 0.73 -1.33
N GLY A 30 -13.38 1.83 -1.09
CA GLY A 30 -13.75 3.14 -1.63
C GLY A 30 -13.70 3.21 -3.15
N LEU A 31 -12.71 2.58 -3.78
CA LEU A 31 -12.64 2.50 -5.25
C LEU A 31 -13.78 1.65 -5.84
N ASN A 32 -14.18 0.56 -5.19
CA ASN A 32 -15.35 -0.23 -5.60
C ASN A 32 -16.64 0.60 -5.50
N GLU A 33 -16.81 1.37 -4.43
CA GLU A 33 -17.95 2.29 -4.25
C GLU A 33 -17.98 3.38 -5.34
N LEU A 34 -16.82 3.76 -5.89
CA LEU A 34 -16.69 4.68 -7.03
C LEU A 34 -16.82 4.00 -8.40
N GLY A 35 -17.15 2.71 -8.44
CA GLY A 35 -17.39 1.96 -9.67
C GLY A 35 -16.13 1.39 -10.34
N TYR A 36 -14.97 1.38 -9.67
CA TYR A 36 -13.78 0.68 -10.18
C TYR A 36 -13.83 -0.80 -9.80
N ARG A 37 -13.29 -1.68 -10.66
CA ARG A 37 -12.96 -3.05 -10.25
C ARG A 37 -11.66 -3.02 -9.47
N THR A 38 -11.63 -3.60 -8.26
CA THR A 38 -10.39 -3.69 -7.47
C THR A 38 -10.06 -5.13 -7.09
N ALA A 39 -8.75 -5.40 -6.93
CA ALA A 39 -8.26 -6.67 -6.42
C ALA A 39 -7.06 -6.45 -5.51
N ILE A 40 -6.77 -7.44 -4.66
CA ILE A 40 -5.52 -7.54 -3.91
C ILE A 40 -4.69 -8.67 -4.49
N GLY A 41 -3.50 -8.32 -5.00
CA GLY A 41 -2.50 -9.26 -5.51
C GLY A 41 -1.40 -9.49 -4.48
N ALA A 42 -1.12 -10.76 -4.14
CA ALA A 42 -0.03 -11.12 -3.24
C ALA A 42 0.63 -12.44 -3.64
N PHE A 43 1.89 -12.65 -3.24
CA PHE A 43 2.57 -13.93 -3.46
C PHE A 43 2.07 -15.02 -2.49
N SER A 44 1.58 -14.61 -1.31
CA SER A 44 0.92 -15.50 -0.35
C SER A 44 -0.20 -14.78 0.38
N PHE A 45 -1.23 -15.55 0.74
CA PHE A 45 -2.37 -15.11 1.53
C PHE A 45 -2.48 -15.99 2.76
N ASP A 46 -2.54 -15.38 3.95
CA ASP A 46 -2.82 -16.06 5.23
C ASP A 46 -4.27 -15.84 5.67
N ALA A 47 -5.00 -14.90 5.03
CA ALA A 47 -6.41 -14.64 5.24
C ALA A 47 -7.05 -14.11 3.95
N ASP A 48 -8.37 -14.15 3.88
CA ASP A 48 -9.12 -13.55 2.79
C ASP A 48 -9.32 -12.04 3.01
N PRO A 49 -9.30 -11.23 1.94
CA PRO A 49 -9.64 -9.83 2.03
C PRO A 49 -11.10 -9.62 2.45
N PRO A 50 -11.40 -8.61 3.28
CA PRO A 50 -12.78 -8.24 3.61
C PRO A 50 -13.49 -7.56 2.43
N PHE A 51 -14.78 -7.24 2.59
CA PHE A 51 -15.57 -6.47 1.63
C PHE A 51 -15.72 -7.14 0.25
N ASN A 52 -15.60 -8.48 0.17
CA ASN A 52 -15.66 -9.26 -1.08
C ASN A 52 -14.64 -8.78 -2.14
N ILE A 53 -13.48 -8.27 -1.71
CA ILE A 53 -12.42 -7.84 -2.61
C ILE A 53 -11.80 -9.07 -3.29
N GLU A 54 -11.63 -8.97 -4.61
CA GLU A 54 -11.02 -10.03 -5.42
C GLU A 54 -9.59 -10.34 -4.93
N LYS A 55 -9.28 -11.63 -4.76
CA LYS A 55 -7.97 -12.14 -4.34
C LYS A 55 -7.22 -12.75 -5.52
N ILE A 56 -6.01 -12.26 -5.80
CA ILE A 56 -5.16 -12.75 -6.89
C ILE A 56 -3.82 -13.24 -6.35
N LYS A 57 -3.58 -14.55 -6.44
CA LYS A 57 -2.27 -15.12 -6.12
C LYS A 57 -1.29 -14.82 -7.25
N LEU A 58 -0.26 -14.02 -6.95
CA LEU A 58 0.76 -13.63 -7.91
C LEU A 58 1.81 -14.72 -8.10
N ASN A 59 2.24 -14.93 -9.35
CA ASN A 59 3.32 -15.84 -9.69
C ASN A 59 4.62 -15.06 -9.91
N LYS A 60 5.61 -15.27 -9.04
CA LYS A 60 6.91 -14.58 -9.10
C LYS A 60 7.64 -14.84 -10.42
N ARG A 61 7.69 -16.09 -10.91
CA ARG A 61 8.39 -16.44 -12.15
C ARG A 61 7.74 -15.74 -13.34
N LYS A 62 6.41 -15.78 -13.42
CA LYS A 62 5.66 -15.09 -14.47
C LYS A 62 5.89 -13.57 -14.43
N LEU A 63 5.90 -12.95 -13.24
CA LEU A 63 6.23 -11.52 -13.11
C LEU A 63 7.66 -11.20 -13.55
N LEU A 64 8.64 -12.05 -13.26
CA LEU A 64 10.02 -11.84 -13.68
C LEU A 64 10.21 -11.91 -15.20
N THR A 65 9.43 -12.73 -15.90
CA THR A 65 9.54 -12.92 -17.34
C THR A 65 8.64 -11.99 -18.15
N THR A 66 7.45 -11.68 -17.67
CA THR A 66 6.45 -10.87 -18.38
C THR A 66 6.18 -9.50 -17.72
N GLY A 67 6.78 -9.22 -16.57
CA GLY A 67 6.48 -8.02 -15.78
C GLY A 67 5.02 -7.97 -15.38
N ASN A 68 4.42 -6.80 -15.48
CA ASN A 68 3.01 -6.58 -15.14
C ASN A 68 2.04 -6.83 -16.30
N SER A 69 2.53 -7.27 -17.48
CA SER A 69 1.70 -7.40 -18.68
C SER A 69 0.60 -8.46 -18.56
N TYR A 70 0.81 -9.52 -17.75
CA TYR A 70 -0.18 -10.57 -17.55
C TYR A 70 -1.30 -10.23 -16.55
N LEU A 71 -1.16 -9.11 -15.85
CA LEU A 71 -2.18 -8.63 -14.92
C LEU A 71 -3.26 -7.89 -15.72
N ASP A 72 -4.48 -8.40 -15.73
CA ASP A 72 -5.61 -7.76 -16.42
C ASP A 72 -6.22 -6.63 -15.58
N PHE A 73 -5.40 -5.58 -15.37
CA PHE A 73 -5.78 -4.35 -14.68
C PHE A 73 -5.23 -3.14 -15.41
N ASP A 74 -5.93 -2.03 -15.33
CA ASP A 74 -5.53 -0.78 -15.98
C ASP A 74 -4.43 -0.05 -15.19
N LEU A 75 -4.36 -0.27 -13.86
CA LEU A 75 -3.37 0.33 -12.97
C LEU A 75 -2.89 -0.66 -11.91
N ILE A 76 -1.59 -0.65 -11.66
CA ILE A 76 -0.94 -1.44 -10.59
C ILE A 76 -0.55 -0.50 -9.45
N HIS A 77 -1.05 -0.75 -8.25
CA HIS A 77 -0.73 0.04 -7.06
C HIS A 77 0.12 -0.79 -6.09
N ALA A 78 1.42 -0.54 -6.10
CA ALA A 78 2.41 -1.28 -5.31
C ALA A 78 2.61 -0.64 -3.93
N HIS A 79 2.47 -1.43 -2.86
CA HIS A 79 2.56 -0.95 -1.47
C HIS A 79 3.86 -1.33 -0.75
N GLN A 80 4.79 -1.99 -1.43
CA GLN A 80 6.08 -2.40 -0.85
C GLN A 80 7.18 -2.33 -1.92
N ALA A 81 8.35 -1.79 -1.59
CA ALA A 81 9.46 -1.67 -2.53
C ALA A 81 9.89 -3.03 -3.13
N ARG A 82 9.85 -4.11 -2.33
CA ARG A 82 10.24 -5.45 -2.78
C ARG A 82 9.37 -6.03 -3.90
N VAL A 83 8.12 -5.61 -4.06
CA VAL A 83 7.28 -6.11 -5.16
C VAL A 83 7.66 -5.46 -6.49
N LEU A 84 8.28 -4.27 -6.47
CA LEU A 84 8.74 -3.59 -7.68
C LEU A 84 9.78 -4.39 -8.44
N TYR A 85 10.62 -5.21 -7.75
CA TYR A 85 11.58 -6.09 -8.40
C TYR A 85 10.94 -7.09 -9.37
N TYR A 86 9.71 -7.48 -9.10
CA TYR A 86 8.94 -8.38 -9.95
C TYR A 86 8.11 -7.64 -10.99
N LEU A 87 7.41 -6.57 -10.58
CA LEU A 87 6.52 -5.81 -11.44
C LEU A 87 7.24 -5.05 -12.56
N LEU A 88 8.49 -4.63 -12.31
CA LEU A 88 9.29 -3.76 -13.17
C LEU A 88 10.56 -4.45 -13.71
N SER A 89 10.67 -5.78 -13.56
CA SER A 89 11.78 -6.59 -14.07
C SER A 89 11.97 -6.42 -15.58
N VAL A 90 10.87 -6.32 -16.31
CA VAL A 90 10.84 -5.96 -17.72
C VAL A 90 10.14 -4.59 -17.88
N LYS A 91 10.08 -4.07 -19.11
CA LYS A 91 9.39 -2.81 -19.38
C LYS A 91 7.90 -2.94 -19.01
N PRO A 92 7.38 -2.08 -18.13
CA PRO A 92 5.98 -2.16 -17.72
C PRO A 92 5.05 -1.80 -18.89
N THR A 93 3.96 -2.53 -19.04
CA THR A 93 2.89 -2.24 -20.01
C THR A 93 1.71 -1.52 -19.39
N LYS A 94 1.63 -1.52 -18.06
CA LYS A 94 0.60 -0.84 -17.27
C LYS A 94 1.25 0.18 -16.35
N PRO A 95 0.61 1.32 -16.09
CA PRO A 95 1.11 2.30 -15.13
C PRO A 95 1.25 1.69 -13.74
N VAL A 96 2.35 2.02 -13.06
CA VAL A 96 2.63 1.56 -11.70
C VAL A 96 2.70 2.77 -10.78
N VAL A 97 1.82 2.83 -9.80
CA VAL A 97 1.89 3.74 -8.67
C VAL A 97 2.58 3.04 -7.53
N PHE A 98 3.58 3.66 -6.94
CA PHE A 98 4.24 3.16 -5.74
C PHE A 98 3.81 3.97 -4.52
N HIS A 99 3.26 3.29 -3.52
CA HIS A 99 2.80 3.89 -2.26
C HIS A 99 3.78 3.58 -1.14
N TYR A 100 4.47 4.63 -0.68
CA TYR A 100 5.45 4.52 0.39
C TYR A 100 4.79 4.73 1.76
N HIS A 101 4.93 3.72 2.62
CA HIS A 101 4.38 3.73 3.99
C HIS A 101 5.44 3.93 5.07
N GLY A 102 6.66 4.31 4.68
CA GLY A 102 7.82 4.41 5.56
C GLY A 102 8.65 3.13 5.62
N ALA A 103 9.91 3.28 6.02
CA ALA A 103 10.82 2.19 6.33
C ALA A 103 11.15 2.22 7.83
N SER A 104 10.91 1.12 8.53
CA SER A 104 11.09 1.02 9.99
C SER A 104 12.39 0.33 10.40
N ASN A 105 13.18 -0.16 9.43
CA ASN A 105 14.47 -0.81 9.67
C ASN A 105 15.38 -0.74 8.44
N LYS A 106 16.67 -1.02 8.66
CA LYS A 106 17.72 -0.96 7.62
C LYS A 106 17.46 -1.83 6.40
N ILE A 107 16.83 -3.00 6.58
CA ILE A 107 16.50 -3.90 5.47
C ILE A 107 15.47 -3.26 4.56
N GLN A 108 14.44 -2.61 5.11
CA GLN A 108 13.43 -1.89 4.33
C GLN A 108 14.01 -0.67 3.62
N GLU A 109 14.88 0.10 4.29
CA GLU A 109 15.61 1.22 3.69
C GLU A 109 16.48 0.76 2.51
N THR A 110 17.24 -0.32 2.69
CA THR A 110 18.09 -0.89 1.63
C THR A 110 17.26 -1.38 0.45
N ASN A 111 16.18 -2.13 0.72
CA ASN A 111 15.26 -2.55 -0.35
C ASN A 111 14.66 -1.38 -1.10
N PHE A 112 14.29 -0.30 -0.40
CA PHE A 112 13.78 0.91 -1.03
C PHE A 112 14.85 1.59 -1.90
N LYS A 113 16.07 1.80 -1.37
CA LYS A 113 17.19 2.40 -2.14
C LYS A 113 17.46 1.66 -3.43
N ILE A 114 17.60 0.32 -3.36
CA ILE A 114 17.88 -0.50 -4.54
C ILE A 114 16.71 -0.46 -5.52
N ALA A 115 15.47 -0.54 -5.04
CA ALA A 115 14.29 -0.47 -5.91
C ALA A 115 14.20 0.88 -6.62
N MET A 116 14.46 2.00 -5.94
CA MET A 116 14.44 3.34 -6.55
C MET A 116 15.61 3.53 -7.51
N TRP A 117 16.84 3.13 -7.12
CA TRP A 117 17.99 3.18 -8.01
C TRP A 117 17.73 2.47 -9.34
N ARG A 118 17.06 1.31 -9.31
CA ARG A 118 16.84 0.47 -10.49
C ARG A 118 15.58 0.80 -11.27
N TYR A 119 14.54 1.30 -10.63
CA TYR A 119 13.20 1.31 -11.20
C TYR A 119 12.45 2.65 -11.09
N LYS A 120 13.01 3.71 -10.47
CA LYS A 120 12.27 4.98 -10.30
C LYS A 120 11.70 5.51 -11.62
N ASP A 121 12.47 5.41 -12.72
CA ASP A 121 12.07 5.91 -14.04
C ASP A 121 10.99 5.06 -14.73
N LYS A 122 10.70 3.87 -14.18
CA LYS A 122 9.62 2.98 -14.64
C LYS A 122 8.34 3.13 -13.80
N ILE A 123 8.39 3.92 -12.74
CA ILE A 123 7.25 4.16 -11.84
C ILE A 123 6.51 5.40 -12.35
N SER A 124 5.21 5.26 -12.61
CA SER A 124 4.39 6.35 -13.14
C SER A 124 4.15 7.45 -12.11
N LYS A 125 4.01 7.09 -10.83
CA LYS A 125 3.79 8.02 -9.73
C LYS A 125 4.27 7.41 -8.42
N ILE A 126 4.90 8.22 -7.58
CA ILE A 126 5.25 7.86 -6.20
C ILE A 126 4.39 8.69 -5.26
N ILE A 127 3.76 8.05 -4.29
CA ILE A 127 2.97 8.71 -3.24
C ILE A 127 3.46 8.24 -1.87
N SER A 128 3.26 9.08 -0.87
CA SER A 128 3.59 8.79 0.52
C SER A 128 2.43 9.13 1.44
N VAL A 129 2.28 8.38 2.52
CA VAL A 129 1.23 8.61 3.52
C VAL A 129 1.45 9.88 4.37
N SER A 130 2.61 10.54 4.26
CA SER A 130 2.92 11.74 5.05
C SER A 130 4.12 12.51 4.51
N TYR A 131 4.27 13.77 4.91
CA TYR A 131 5.48 14.56 4.67
C TYR A 131 6.73 13.96 5.33
N ALA A 132 6.59 13.34 6.52
CA ALA A 132 7.69 12.61 7.16
C ALA A 132 8.19 11.46 6.29
N GLY A 133 7.28 10.74 5.61
CA GLY A 133 7.63 9.71 4.63
C GLY A 133 8.38 10.28 3.42
N ILE A 134 7.96 11.44 2.89
CA ILE A 134 8.70 12.13 1.81
C ILE A 134 10.10 12.51 2.26
N ASN A 135 10.25 13.09 3.46
CA ASN A 135 11.55 13.47 4.00
C ASN A 135 12.47 12.25 4.16
N GLN A 136 11.93 11.12 4.67
CA GLN A 136 12.69 9.86 4.74
C GLN A 136 13.13 9.38 3.35
N MET A 137 12.23 9.41 2.35
CA MET A 137 12.60 9.05 0.98
C MET A 137 13.72 9.92 0.43
N LYS A 138 13.66 11.25 0.61
CA LYS A 138 14.70 12.20 0.15
C LYS A 138 16.06 11.98 0.83
N GLN A 139 16.08 11.57 2.10
CA GLN A 139 17.31 11.18 2.79
C GLN A 139 17.93 9.89 2.23
N LEU A 140 17.09 8.97 1.74
CA LEU A 140 17.52 7.67 1.23
C LEU A 140 17.90 7.72 -0.25
N VAL A 141 17.24 8.56 -1.05
CA VAL A 141 17.40 8.64 -2.52
C VAL A 141 17.33 10.11 -2.94
N LYS A 142 18.39 10.59 -3.60
CA LYS A 142 18.41 11.93 -4.19
C LYS A 142 17.38 12.05 -5.33
N ASP A 143 16.88 13.24 -5.53
CA ASP A 143 16.01 13.63 -6.66
C ASP A 143 14.74 12.76 -6.80
N ILE A 144 14.21 12.27 -5.66
CA ILE A 144 12.95 11.58 -5.65
C ILE A 144 11.78 12.59 -5.54
N SER A 145 10.85 12.50 -6.50
CA SER A 145 9.60 13.27 -6.47
C SER A 145 8.46 12.39 -6.01
N ALA A 146 7.70 12.85 -5.03
CA ALA A 146 6.55 12.14 -4.50
C ALA A 146 5.49 13.13 -3.99
N GLU A 147 4.23 12.71 -3.98
CA GLU A 147 3.11 13.47 -3.44
C GLU A 147 2.61 12.85 -2.14
N VAL A 148 2.06 13.68 -1.24
CA VAL A 148 1.42 13.19 -0.02
C VAL A 148 -0.03 12.82 -0.32
N VAL A 149 -0.39 11.59 0.03
CA VAL A 149 -1.77 11.11 0.09
C VAL A 149 -1.98 10.49 1.46
N TYR A 150 -2.63 11.22 2.35
CA TYR A 150 -2.87 10.75 3.72
C TYR A 150 -3.78 9.53 3.74
N ASN A 151 -3.55 8.66 4.72
CA ASN A 151 -4.48 7.57 4.99
C ASN A 151 -5.84 8.12 5.40
N GLY A 152 -6.90 7.57 4.84
CA GLY A 152 -8.27 7.86 5.23
C GLY A 152 -8.68 7.10 6.50
N VAL A 153 -9.77 7.55 7.10
CA VAL A 153 -10.47 6.88 8.20
C VAL A 153 -11.96 6.77 7.87
N ASP A 154 -12.57 5.66 8.27
CA ASP A 154 -14.02 5.49 8.12
C ASP A 154 -14.74 6.33 9.17
N THR A 155 -15.26 7.49 8.76
CA THR A 155 -15.94 8.44 9.63
C THR A 155 -17.31 7.97 10.13
N LYS A 156 -17.88 6.92 9.52
CA LYS A 156 -19.10 6.27 10.04
C LYS A 156 -18.77 5.37 11.22
N LEU A 157 -17.59 4.73 11.20
CA LEU A 157 -17.11 3.87 12.28
C LEU A 157 -16.46 4.70 13.41
N PHE A 158 -15.72 5.76 13.05
CA PHE A 158 -15.03 6.63 14.01
C PHE A 158 -15.71 8.01 13.99
N ASN A 159 -16.79 8.16 14.76
CA ASN A 159 -17.53 9.41 14.91
C ASN A 159 -17.58 9.84 16.38
N GLN A 160 -17.99 11.10 16.60
CA GLN A 160 -18.08 11.70 17.94
C GLN A 160 -19.30 11.24 18.73
N ASP A 161 -20.29 10.62 18.09
CA ASP A 161 -21.56 10.22 18.68
C ASP A 161 -21.48 8.86 19.39
N LEU A 162 -20.32 8.20 19.34
CA LEU A 162 -20.09 6.98 20.08
C LEU A 162 -20.11 7.29 21.60
N PRO A 163 -20.86 6.53 22.41
CA PRO A 163 -20.91 6.77 23.84
C PRO A 163 -19.50 6.64 24.44
N ALA A 164 -19.08 7.67 25.16
CA ALA A 164 -17.81 7.63 25.87
C ALA A 164 -17.89 6.56 26.97
N PRO A 165 -17.06 5.51 26.94
CA PRO A 165 -17.11 4.43 27.95
C PRO A 165 -16.57 4.86 29.34
N TYR A 166 -16.34 6.16 29.53
CA TYR A 166 -15.57 6.69 30.65
C TYR A 166 -16.42 7.60 31.57
N LYS A 167 -16.09 7.60 32.86
CA LYS A 167 -16.73 8.49 33.84
C LYS A 167 -16.38 9.95 33.56
N LYS A 168 -17.36 10.83 33.44
CA LYS A 168 -17.15 12.28 33.33
C LYS A 168 -16.36 12.80 34.55
N GLY A 169 -15.39 13.67 34.29
CA GLY A 169 -14.65 14.40 35.35
C GLY A 169 -13.27 13.80 35.71
N THR A 170 -12.88 12.65 35.17
CA THR A 170 -11.54 12.11 35.40
C THR A 170 -10.71 12.19 34.13
N PRO A 171 -9.52 12.85 34.12
CA PRO A 171 -8.62 12.80 32.98
C PRO A 171 -8.23 11.37 32.65
N GLN A 172 -8.35 11.01 31.36
CA GLN A 172 -8.02 9.66 30.92
C GLN A 172 -7.07 9.73 29.74
N LEU A 173 -6.01 8.91 29.81
CA LEU A 173 -5.04 8.75 28.74
C LEU A 173 -5.22 7.37 28.12
N LEU A 174 -5.51 7.34 26.82
CA LEU A 174 -5.56 6.11 26.02
C LEU A 174 -4.36 6.03 25.13
N PHE A 175 -3.54 4.99 25.29
CA PHE A 175 -2.44 4.66 24.38
C PHE A 175 -2.81 3.43 23.56
N VAL A 176 -2.99 3.60 22.24
CA VAL A 176 -3.28 2.53 21.31
C VAL A 176 -2.09 2.30 20.40
N SER A 177 -1.40 1.19 20.54
CA SER A 177 -0.26 0.84 19.70
C SER A 177 0.01 -0.66 19.69
N GLY A 178 0.62 -1.14 18.59
CA GLY A 178 1.18 -2.50 18.59
C GLY A 178 2.40 -2.58 19.53
N LEU A 179 2.40 -3.56 20.44
CA LEU A 179 3.54 -3.83 21.32
C LEU A 179 4.70 -4.40 20.49
N ARG A 180 5.75 -3.61 20.30
CA ARG A 180 6.97 -4.01 19.58
C ARG A 180 8.20 -3.48 20.30
N LYS A 181 9.31 -4.24 20.27
CA LYS A 181 10.58 -3.89 20.96
C LYS A 181 11.10 -2.49 20.65
N TYR A 182 10.83 -1.91 19.48
CA TYR A 182 11.28 -0.59 19.07
C TYR A 182 10.30 0.56 19.40
N LYS A 183 9.17 0.25 20.03
CA LYS A 183 8.17 1.24 20.48
C LYS A 183 8.21 1.39 22.00
N LYS A 184 9.42 1.59 22.55
CA LYS A 184 9.61 1.99 23.93
C LYS A 184 9.43 3.50 24.07
#